data_00625241b13dc14524557a95389a8295
#
_entry.id   00625241b13dc14524557a95389a8295
#
_cell.length_a   1.000
_cell.length_b   1.000
_cell.length_c   1.000
_cell.angle_alpha   90.00
_cell.angle_beta   90.00
_cell.angle_gamma   90.00
#
_symmetry.space_group_name_H-M   'P 1'
#
loop_
_entity.id
_entity.type
_entity.pdbx_description
1 polymer ?
#
loop_
_entity_poly.entity_id
_entity_poly.type
_entity_poly.pdbx_seq_one_letter_code
_entity_poly.pdbx_strand_id
1 'polypeptide(L)'
;MKAAVIDRFGGPEEIYYTDIEKPVPGPDEVLVKNVYIGVGKPDYIMRSGICPFLEAKPPKLVVGNECAGIVEAVGADVKGIEPGMQVCVNSGLGYGAYAEYI
;
A
#
# COMPACT_ATOMS: atom_id res chain seq x y z
N MET A 1 -5.72 -9.98 -5.65
CA MET A 1 -6.46 -8.78 -5.24
C MET A 1 -6.36 -7.68 -6.29
N LYS A 2 -7.30 -6.75 -6.28
CA LYS A 2 -7.26 -5.58 -7.16
C LYS A 2 -6.35 -4.49 -6.60
N ALA A 3 -5.56 -3.87 -7.47
CA ALA A 3 -4.70 -2.75 -7.13
C ALA A 3 -4.52 -1.78 -8.30
N ALA A 4 -4.22 -0.53 -7.98
CA ALA A 4 -3.77 0.47 -8.93
C ALA A 4 -2.24 0.53 -8.90
N VAL A 5 -1.62 0.26 -10.03
CA VAL A 5 -0.17 0.08 -10.17
C VAL A 5 0.41 0.96 -11.27
N ILE A 6 1.72 1.11 -11.23
CA ILE A 6 2.50 1.72 -12.32
C ILE A 6 3.62 0.78 -12.77
N ASP A 7 3.93 0.80 -14.06
CA ASP A 7 5.06 0.05 -14.64
C ASP A 7 6.28 0.93 -14.89
N ARG A 8 6.12 2.23 -14.79
CA ARG A 8 7.18 3.25 -14.87
C ARG A 8 6.76 4.51 -14.13
N PHE A 9 7.71 5.29 -13.70
CA PHE A 9 7.43 6.61 -13.14
C PHE A 9 6.91 7.56 -14.22
N GLY A 10 5.99 8.44 -13.85
CA GLY A 10 5.41 9.40 -14.78
C GLY A 10 4.16 10.09 -14.25
N GLY A 11 3.31 10.52 -15.16
CA GLY A 11 2.06 11.20 -14.88
C GLY A 11 0.92 10.27 -14.45
N PRO A 12 -0.27 10.80 -14.20
CA PRO A 12 -1.43 9.99 -13.79
C PRO A 12 -1.86 8.97 -14.83
N GLU A 13 -1.50 9.16 -16.10
CA GLU A 13 -1.75 8.23 -17.20
C GLU A 13 -1.04 6.88 -17.05
N GLU A 14 0.00 6.82 -16.21
CA GLU A 14 0.73 5.58 -15.94
C GLU A 14 0.00 4.64 -14.97
N ILE A 15 -1.01 5.13 -14.26
CA ILE A 15 -1.78 4.33 -13.31
C ILE A 15 -2.78 3.46 -14.07
N TYR A 16 -2.71 2.16 -13.83
CA TYR A 16 -3.73 1.24 -14.33
C TYR A 16 -4.18 0.26 -13.26
N TYR A 17 -5.36 -0.29 -13.43
CA TYR A 17 -6.01 -1.19 -12.47
C TYR A 17 -5.82 -2.65 -12.92
N THR A 18 -5.33 -3.48 -12.04
CA THR A 18 -5.01 -4.87 -12.36
C THR A 18 -5.13 -5.79 -11.15
N ASP A 19 -5.07 -7.08 -11.41
CA ASP A 19 -4.94 -8.10 -10.37
C ASP A 19 -3.48 -8.33 -10.03
N ILE A 20 -3.18 -8.37 -8.74
CA ILE A 20 -1.88 -8.74 -8.19
C ILE A 20 -2.06 -9.78 -7.09
N GLU A 21 -0.96 -10.40 -6.67
CA GLU A 21 -0.97 -11.33 -5.55
C GLU A 21 -1.31 -10.59 -4.24
N LYS A 22 -2.19 -11.19 -3.43
CA LYS A 22 -2.50 -10.67 -2.11
C LYS A 22 -1.29 -10.89 -1.19
N PRO A 23 -0.81 -9.86 -0.48
CA PRO A 23 0.33 -10.01 0.40
C PRO A 23 0.03 -10.94 1.58
N VAL A 24 1.06 -11.61 2.06
CA VAL A 24 1.04 -12.41 3.28
C VAL A 24 1.91 -11.69 4.30
N PRO A 25 1.38 -11.36 5.49
CA PRO A 25 2.15 -10.64 6.48
C PRO A 25 3.31 -11.47 7.00
N GLY A 26 4.48 -10.84 7.11
CA GLY A 26 5.63 -11.40 7.82
C GLY A 26 5.41 -11.46 9.33
N PRO A 27 6.41 -11.98 10.09
CA PRO A 27 6.25 -12.21 11.53
C PRO A 27 5.88 -10.95 12.34
N ASP A 28 6.36 -9.79 11.94
CA ASP A 28 6.16 -8.49 12.59
C ASP A 28 5.22 -7.55 11.81
N GLU A 29 4.53 -8.09 10.81
CA GLU A 29 3.66 -7.32 9.92
C GLU A 29 2.18 -7.59 10.19
N VAL A 30 1.36 -6.65 9.74
CA VAL A 30 -0.10 -6.69 9.84
C VAL A 30 -0.68 -6.56 8.44
N LEU A 31 -1.60 -7.44 8.08
CA LEU A 31 -2.37 -7.33 6.86
C LEU A 31 -3.67 -6.58 7.12
N VAL A 32 -3.89 -5.50 6.42
CA VAL A 32 -5.09 -4.66 6.54
C VAL A 32 -5.93 -4.74 5.28
N LYS A 33 -7.21 -5.03 5.43
CA LYS A 33 -8.20 -4.89 4.37
C LYS A 33 -8.64 -3.42 4.30
N ASN A 34 -8.34 -2.76 3.20
CA ASN A 34 -8.65 -1.35 3.02
C ASN A 34 -10.16 -1.10 2.88
N VAL A 35 -10.65 -0.10 3.58
CA VAL A 35 -12.02 0.43 3.47
C VAL A 35 -11.99 1.82 2.84
N TYR A 36 -11.02 2.64 3.22
CA TYR A 36 -10.78 3.97 2.67
C TYR A 36 -9.32 4.13 2.31
N ILE A 37 -9.06 4.79 1.21
CA ILE A 37 -7.71 5.08 0.72
C ILE A 37 -7.59 6.59 0.60
N GLY A 38 -6.55 7.16 1.24
CA GLY A 38 -6.19 8.55 1.09
C GLY A 38 -5.47 8.79 -0.25
N VAL A 39 -5.81 9.88 -0.90
CA VAL A 39 -5.12 10.33 -2.12
C VAL A 39 -4.52 11.70 -1.86
N GLY A 40 -3.21 11.78 -1.88
CA GLY A 40 -2.51 12.98 -1.46
C GLY A 40 -1.24 13.30 -2.24
N LYS A 41 -0.62 14.39 -1.83
CA LYS A 41 0.62 14.87 -2.45
C LYS A 41 1.78 13.85 -2.39
N PRO A 42 1.98 13.07 -1.32
CA PRO A 42 3.00 12.03 -1.32
C PRO A 42 2.87 11.04 -2.48
N ASP A 43 1.65 10.65 -2.82
CA ASP A 43 1.38 9.69 -3.90
C ASP A 43 1.82 10.22 -5.27
N TYR A 44 1.58 11.52 -5.51
CA TYR A 44 2.07 12.21 -6.69
C TYR A 44 3.60 12.20 -6.77
N ILE A 45 4.27 12.51 -5.67
CA ILE A 45 5.74 12.55 -5.61
C ILE A 45 6.32 11.16 -5.87
N MET A 46 5.71 10.13 -5.29
CA MET A 46 6.10 8.73 -5.47
C MET A 46 5.92 8.28 -6.92
N ARG A 47 4.73 8.50 -7.47
CA ARG A 47 4.42 8.12 -8.86
C ARG A 47 5.33 8.80 -9.87
N SER A 48 5.68 10.05 -9.64
CA SER A 48 6.55 10.82 -10.56
C SER A 48 8.02 10.41 -10.52
N GLY A 49 8.44 9.63 -9.52
CA GLY A 49 9.83 9.21 -9.36
C GLY A 49 10.78 10.29 -8.83
N ILE A 50 10.23 11.42 -8.36
CA ILE A 50 11.04 12.53 -7.81
C ILE A 50 11.57 12.20 -6.41
N CYS A 51 10.96 11.24 -5.70
CA CYS A 51 11.38 10.88 -4.35
C CYS A 51 12.70 10.12 -4.36
N PRO A 52 13.80 10.69 -3.83
CA PRO A 52 15.12 10.05 -3.86
C PRO A 52 15.25 8.89 -2.86
N PHE A 53 14.33 8.80 -1.89
CA PHE A 53 14.36 7.80 -0.83
C PHE A 53 13.49 6.58 -1.13
N LEU A 54 13.03 6.47 -2.36
CA LEU A 54 12.14 5.43 -2.80
C LEU A 54 12.89 4.11 -2.97
N GLU A 55 12.62 3.12 -2.12
CA GLU A 55 13.24 1.80 -2.22
C GLU A 55 12.54 0.93 -3.27
N ALA A 56 11.22 0.92 -3.26
CA ALA A 56 10.44 0.16 -4.24
C ALA A 56 10.40 0.87 -5.59
N LYS A 57 10.45 0.11 -6.66
CA LYS A 57 10.50 0.61 -8.02
C LYS A 57 9.55 -0.16 -8.94
N PRO A 58 9.04 0.48 -10.01
CA PRO A 58 8.33 -0.25 -11.06
C PRO A 58 9.20 -1.38 -11.66
N PRO A 59 8.62 -2.38 -12.34
CA PRO A 59 7.21 -2.46 -12.72
C PRO A 59 6.28 -3.00 -11.63
N LYS A 60 4.97 -2.85 -11.86
CA LYS A 60 3.89 -3.29 -10.94
C LYS A 60 3.98 -2.71 -9.53
N LEU A 61 4.50 -1.50 -9.43
CA LEU A 61 4.53 -0.79 -8.16
C LEU A 61 3.13 -0.34 -7.77
N VAL A 62 2.60 -0.85 -6.65
CA VAL A 62 1.36 -0.34 -6.06
C VAL A 62 1.67 0.99 -5.41
N VAL A 63 1.02 2.06 -5.86
CA VAL A 63 1.18 3.39 -5.26
C VAL A 63 0.29 3.58 -4.05
N GLY A 64 0.38 4.73 -3.40
CA GLY A 64 -0.46 5.11 -2.26
C GLY A 64 0.25 4.95 -0.92
N ASN A 65 0.03 5.93 -0.05
CA ASN A 65 0.77 6.11 1.18
C ASN A 65 -0.06 5.86 2.44
N GLU A 66 -1.36 6.15 2.40
CA GLU A 66 -2.21 6.10 3.58
C GLU A 66 -3.59 5.52 3.29
N CYS A 67 -4.11 4.82 4.26
CA CYS A 67 -5.44 4.22 4.19
C CYS A 67 -6.01 3.99 5.60
N ALA A 68 -7.25 3.57 5.63
CA ALA A 68 -7.91 3.07 6.84
C ALA A 68 -8.66 1.78 6.50
N GLY A 69 -8.63 0.84 7.42
CA GLY A 69 -9.24 -0.45 7.17
C GLY A 69 -9.38 -1.32 8.41
N ILE A 70 -9.60 -2.58 8.16
CA ILE A 70 -9.78 -3.61 9.18
C ILE A 70 -8.60 -4.57 9.12
N VAL A 71 -8.01 -4.84 10.27
CA VAL A 71 -6.97 -5.86 10.40
C VAL A 71 -7.54 -7.21 10.01
N GLU A 72 -6.94 -7.86 9.01
CA GLU A 72 -7.34 -9.20 8.55
C GLU A 72 -6.48 -10.29 9.16
N ALA A 73 -5.18 -10.06 9.24
CA ALA A 73 -4.22 -11.01 9.80
C ALA A 73 -3.06 -10.27 10.44
N VAL A 74 -2.39 -10.93 11.36
CA VAL A 74 -1.20 -10.42 12.04
C VAL A 74 -0.11 -11.48 12.05
N GLY A 75 1.14 -11.05 11.97
CA GLY A 75 2.30 -11.93 12.12
C GLY A 75 2.46 -12.43 13.57
N ALA A 76 3.22 -13.50 13.72
CA ALA A 76 3.36 -14.20 15.01
C ALA A 76 3.99 -13.32 16.12
N ASP A 77 4.80 -12.32 15.76
CA ASP A 77 5.50 -11.45 16.70
C ASP A 77 4.76 -10.14 16.99
N VAL A 78 3.63 -9.89 16.31
CA VAL A 78 2.81 -8.70 16.52
C VAL A 78 2.10 -8.77 17.86
N LYS A 79 2.16 -7.67 18.62
CA LYS A 79 1.49 -7.53 19.93
C LYS A 79 0.63 -6.27 19.94
N GLY A 80 -0.54 -6.36 20.60
CA GLY A 80 -1.43 -5.21 20.78
C GLY A 80 -2.30 -4.88 19.56
N ILE A 81 -2.15 -5.61 18.45
CA ILE A 81 -3.01 -5.51 17.27
C ILE A 81 -3.58 -6.90 16.99
N GLU A 82 -4.88 -6.97 16.76
CA GLU A 82 -5.60 -8.22 16.53
C GLU A 82 -6.52 -8.11 15.30
N PRO A 83 -6.80 -9.24 14.62
CA PRO A 83 -7.81 -9.29 13.56
C PRO A 83 -9.15 -8.70 14.00
N GLY A 84 -9.77 -7.91 13.13
CA GLY A 84 -11.02 -7.22 13.40
C GLY A 84 -10.87 -5.78 13.92
N MET A 85 -9.69 -5.37 14.36
CA MET A 85 -9.45 -3.99 14.77
C MET A 85 -9.53 -3.02 13.59
N GLN A 86 -10.08 -1.83 13.83
CA GLN A 86 -10.05 -0.71 12.89
C GLN A 86 -8.74 0.05 13.06
N VAL A 87 -8.06 0.30 11.96
CA VAL A 87 -6.75 0.95 11.97
C VAL A 87 -6.63 2.01 10.88
N CYS A 88 -5.81 3.03 11.15
CA CYS A 88 -5.27 3.90 10.11
C CYS A 88 -3.83 3.48 9.84
N VAL A 89 -3.48 3.44 8.56
CA VAL A 89 -2.15 3.07 8.07
C VAL A 89 -1.51 4.28 7.41
N ASN A 90 -0.28 4.54 7.79
CA ASN A 90 0.60 5.42 7.05
C ASN A 90 1.88 4.63 6.76
N SER A 91 2.10 4.29 5.52
CA SER A 91 3.24 3.46 5.10
C SER A 91 4.56 4.24 5.03
N GLY A 92 4.54 5.53 5.37
CA GLY A 92 5.73 6.38 5.30
C GLY A 92 6.24 6.52 3.87
N LEU A 93 7.45 6.03 3.61
CA LEU A 93 8.02 5.93 2.26
C LEU A 93 7.71 4.58 1.59
N GLY A 94 6.93 3.73 2.26
CA GLY A 94 6.38 2.52 1.68
C GLY A 94 5.24 2.82 0.71
N TYR A 95 4.65 1.76 0.20
CA TYR A 95 3.61 1.79 -0.81
C TYR A 95 2.54 0.78 -0.49
N GLY A 96 1.57 0.72 -1.39
CA GLY A 96 0.64 -0.37 -1.38
C GLY A 96 -0.78 0.03 -1.00
N ALA A 97 -1.03 1.30 -0.65
CA ALA A 97 -2.35 1.71 -0.19
C ALA A 97 -3.41 1.68 -1.29
N TYR A 98 -3.03 1.82 -2.58
CA TYR A 98 -4.00 1.76 -3.69
C TYR A 98 -4.34 0.31 -4.09
N ALA A 99 -4.69 -0.50 -3.10
CA ALA A 99 -5.05 -1.89 -3.26
C ALA A 99 -6.16 -2.30 -2.29
N GLU A 100 -6.74 -3.47 -2.47
CA GLU A 100 -7.73 -4.01 -1.54
C GLU A 100 -7.10 -4.35 -0.17
N TYR A 101 -5.82 -4.69 -0.15
CA TYR A 101 -5.06 -5.04 1.06
C TYR A 101 -3.67 -4.39 1.04
N ILE A 102 -3.19 -4.06 2.23
CA ILE A 102 -1.85 -3.57 2.50
C ILE A 102 -1.25 -4.31 3.70
#